data_5fd81e0aa81a38fb36512b41e9d26294
#
_entry.id   5fd81e0aa81a38fb36512b41e9d26294
#
_cell.length_a   1.000
_cell.length_b   1.000
_cell.length_c   1.000
_cell.angle_alpha   90.00
_cell.angle_beta   90.00
_cell.angle_gamma   90.00
#
_symmetry.space_group_name_H-M   'P 1'
#
loop_
_entity.id
_entity.type
_entity.pdbx_description
1 polymer ?
#
loop_
_entity_poly.entity_id
_entity_poly.type
_entity_poly.pdbx_seq_one_letter_code
_entity_poly.pdbx_strand_id
1 'polypeptide(L)'
;MKSFFGTDRLKRSRILKAILFIIIMISAVSSMSLLYKSVYAQEENQHKYAAKKRVLFISSYSYAWETVPEQIAGIKEVLNEDVVIDYKFMDSKNLTSSESVDDFYRHMVYYLGEVEPYDAIIVGDDAAFNFAVDNKDTLFKDIPIFFEGVNNGDKAVEVSTSSQITGVVESLSYKNTIKAASKIIPDAKKIVAILDDTVTGMGERIQYYKYKNIYPQYEFDEINASKLSQHDLIEKVKSLDSDTILIYIMCSSDKDGNTYIDSQGIKLVSENAPVPTFSIVSIGMGKGVIGGEMVSQKEMAKIAASMVQQYFNGTDVSSIEVQTEPPRVIMFDENVMKKYEVSSKLLPKTAIIINHEQNFFERNRDIIIFSGIIIAILIVISVCLFASNMHKEKINKNLSISTEKYEKLANHDMLTGLPNRMAFKEDLIKYFGDNKQFSVFLFDIDKFKHINDTYGHNSGDMVLREVAQRIQKINDNLFRVYRFAGDEFTVIVDSHDYNVVGQYAQRIIDSFKESYEVDNAMINIHSSLGIAIVPENGTNEDSIVSAVDEAMYFIKKLGGNNYHFSDK
;
A
#
# COMPACT_ATOMS: atom_id res chain seq x y z
N MET A 1 -18.19 41.47 -18.79
CA MET A 1 -16.77 41.24 -18.44
C MET A 1 -16.45 40.97 -16.95
N LYS A 2 -17.39 41.02 -16.01
CA LYS A 2 -17.12 40.81 -14.57
C LYS A 2 -17.43 39.39 -14.02
N SER A 3 -18.03 38.47 -14.79
CA SER A 3 -18.42 37.12 -14.30
C SER A 3 -17.43 35.99 -14.60
N PHE A 4 -16.43 36.21 -15.47
CA PHE A 4 -15.45 35.15 -15.84
C PHE A 4 -14.31 34.95 -14.84
N PHE A 5 -14.08 35.92 -13.93
CA PHE A 5 -13.00 35.84 -12.92
C PHE A 5 -13.38 35.13 -11.62
N GLY A 6 -14.66 34.80 -11.41
CA GLY A 6 -15.13 34.20 -10.16
C GLY A 6 -14.83 32.69 -10.03
N THR A 7 -14.94 31.94 -11.11
CA THR A 7 -14.82 30.47 -11.09
C THR A 7 -13.36 30.00 -10.99
N ASP A 8 -12.42 30.74 -11.54
CA ASP A 8 -10.99 30.43 -11.47
C ASP A 8 -10.40 30.71 -10.07
N ARG A 9 -10.90 31.72 -9.37
CA ARG A 9 -10.52 32.01 -7.97
C ARG A 9 -10.99 30.91 -7.01
N LEU A 10 -12.19 30.36 -7.21
CA LEU A 10 -12.72 29.25 -6.39
C LEU A 10 -11.98 27.94 -6.64
N LYS A 11 -11.58 27.64 -7.88
CA LYS A 11 -10.76 26.44 -8.20
C LYS A 11 -9.34 26.56 -7.64
N ARG A 12 -8.69 27.71 -7.79
CA ARG A 12 -7.36 27.98 -7.18
C ARG A 12 -7.42 27.89 -5.66
N SER A 13 -8.49 28.38 -5.02
CA SER A 13 -8.69 28.27 -3.56
C SER A 13 -8.81 26.82 -3.09
N ARG A 14 -9.50 25.93 -3.84
CA ARG A 14 -9.63 24.50 -3.48
C ARG A 14 -8.31 23.75 -3.64
N ILE A 15 -7.56 24.00 -4.71
CA ILE A 15 -6.23 23.43 -4.94
C ILE A 15 -5.25 23.92 -3.86
N LEU A 16 -5.27 25.21 -3.53
CA LEU A 16 -4.42 25.77 -2.47
C LEU A 16 -4.76 25.17 -1.10
N LYS A 17 -6.04 24.95 -0.78
CA LYS A 17 -6.48 24.26 0.45
C LYS A 17 -6.04 22.81 0.49
N ALA A 18 -6.09 22.07 -0.63
CA ALA A 18 -5.60 20.69 -0.70
C ALA A 18 -4.08 20.63 -0.54
N ILE A 19 -3.33 21.52 -1.16
CA ILE A 19 -1.87 21.62 -0.99
C ILE A 19 -1.52 22.00 0.47
N LEU A 20 -2.22 22.95 1.05
CA LEU A 20 -2.02 23.36 2.44
C LEU A 20 -2.32 22.20 3.40
N PHE A 21 -3.39 21.43 3.15
CA PHE A 21 -3.72 20.24 3.94
C PHE A 21 -2.63 19.15 3.84
N ILE A 22 -2.09 18.91 2.66
CA ILE A 22 -0.98 17.97 2.45
C ILE A 22 0.28 18.45 3.18
N ILE A 23 0.59 19.74 3.12
CA ILE A 23 1.75 20.33 3.84
C ILE A 23 1.56 20.20 5.36
N ILE A 24 0.35 20.44 5.88
CA ILE A 24 0.03 20.28 7.30
C ILE A 24 0.16 18.80 7.71
N MET A 25 -0.32 17.86 6.90
CA MET A 25 -0.16 16.42 7.16
C MET A 25 1.31 15.99 7.15
N ILE A 26 2.10 16.43 6.20
CA ILE A 26 3.55 16.15 6.16
C ILE A 26 4.25 16.76 7.38
N SER A 27 3.90 18.00 7.75
CA SER A 27 4.43 18.66 8.95
C SER A 27 4.03 17.94 10.24
N ALA A 28 2.79 17.45 10.34
CA ALA A 28 2.32 16.67 11.50
C ALA A 28 3.05 15.33 11.61
N VAL A 29 3.25 14.62 10.51
CA VAL A 29 4.02 13.36 10.46
C VAL A 29 5.49 13.61 10.83
N SER A 30 6.10 14.68 10.32
CA SER A 30 7.48 15.07 10.67
C SER A 30 7.60 15.45 12.14
N SER A 31 6.62 16.18 12.70
CA SER A 31 6.58 16.54 14.12
C SER A 31 6.37 15.33 15.02
N MET A 32 5.51 14.38 14.61
CA MET A 32 5.33 13.10 15.30
C MET A 32 6.60 12.23 15.28
N SER A 33 7.31 12.20 14.15
CA SER A 33 8.61 11.52 14.02
C SER A 33 9.69 12.15 14.91
N LEU A 34 9.70 13.48 15.04
CA LEU A 34 10.61 14.21 15.93
C LEU A 34 10.27 13.98 17.41
N LEU A 35 8.98 13.99 17.77
CA LEU A 35 8.52 13.65 19.13
C LEU A 35 8.86 12.19 19.48
N TYR A 36 8.61 11.26 18.55
CA TYR A 36 8.98 9.85 18.73
C TYR A 36 10.49 9.69 18.96
N LYS A 37 11.33 10.36 18.14
CA LYS A 37 12.79 10.38 18.33
C LYS A 37 13.21 11.02 19.65
N SER A 38 12.53 12.09 20.12
CA SER A 38 12.88 12.75 21.38
C SER A 38 12.49 11.93 22.60
N VAL A 39 11.34 11.21 22.54
CA VAL A 39 10.92 10.28 23.61
C VAL A 39 11.86 9.09 23.68
N TYR A 40 12.21 8.50 22.52
CA TYR A 40 13.20 7.41 22.46
C TYR A 40 14.59 7.84 22.95
N ALA A 41 15.05 9.05 22.60
CA ALA A 41 16.32 9.56 23.07
C ALA A 41 16.31 9.89 24.58
N GLN A 42 15.15 10.18 25.18
CA GLN A 42 15.03 10.33 26.64
C GLN A 42 15.04 8.98 27.37
N GLU A 43 14.40 7.94 26.82
CA GLU A 43 14.48 6.57 27.34
C GLU A 43 15.91 6.03 27.21
N GLU A 44 16.56 6.21 26.06
CA GLU A 44 17.95 5.80 25.81
C GLU A 44 18.95 6.49 26.77
N ASN A 45 18.72 7.76 27.15
CA ASN A 45 19.54 8.46 28.12
C ASN A 45 19.29 8.03 29.57
N GLN A 46 18.09 7.57 29.94
CA GLN A 46 17.85 7.02 31.29
C GLN A 46 18.46 5.63 31.44
N HIS A 47 18.50 4.79 30.40
CA HIS A 47 19.18 3.49 30.42
C HIS A 47 20.71 3.60 30.40
N LYS A 48 21.28 4.71 29.94
CA LYS A 48 22.73 4.89 29.80
C LYS A 48 23.49 5.07 31.12
N TYR A 49 22.80 5.22 32.24
CA TYR A 49 23.40 5.43 33.59
C TYR A 49 23.09 4.31 34.59
N ALA A 50 22.28 3.31 34.26
CA ALA A 50 22.17 2.09 35.05
C ALA A 50 23.40 1.22 34.79
N ALA A 51 24.05 0.71 35.85
CA ALA A 51 25.14 -0.27 35.70
C ALA A 51 24.58 -1.47 34.93
N LYS A 52 25.13 -1.76 33.72
CA LYS A 52 24.68 -2.89 32.91
C LYS A 52 24.90 -4.19 33.67
N LYS A 53 23.91 -5.08 33.62
CA LYS A 53 24.05 -6.44 34.14
C LYS A 53 25.14 -7.20 33.39
N ARG A 54 25.87 -8.06 34.07
CA ARG A 54 26.97 -8.83 33.49
C ARG A 54 26.69 -10.34 33.57
N VAL A 55 26.84 -11.03 32.46
CA VAL A 55 26.64 -12.47 32.33
C VAL A 55 27.95 -13.12 31.81
N LEU A 56 28.37 -14.17 32.44
CA LEU A 56 29.47 -15.01 31.93
C LEU A 56 28.88 -16.25 31.24
N PHE A 57 29.18 -16.42 29.97
CA PHE A 57 28.93 -17.68 29.27
C PHE A 57 30.17 -18.56 29.26
N ILE A 58 30.02 -19.77 29.81
CA ILE A 58 31.08 -20.80 29.77
C ILE A 58 30.60 -21.93 28.88
N SER A 59 31.30 -22.14 27.76
CA SER A 59 30.99 -23.25 26.84
C SER A 59 31.92 -24.43 27.11
N SER A 60 31.38 -25.64 27.03
CA SER A 60 32.19 -26.88 27.05
C SER A 60 33.14 -26.97 25.87
N TYR A 61 32.81 -26.36 24.73
CA TYR A 61 33.55 -26.48 23.47
C TYR A 61 34.21 -25.17 23.06
N SER A 62 35.09 -25.22 22.05
CA SER A 62 35.67 -24.04 21.42
C SER A 62 34.61 -23.27 20.56
N TYR A 63 34.87 -21.99 20.31
CA TYR A 63 34.00 -21.19 19.43
C TYR A 63 33.82 -21.77 18.02
N ALA A 64 34.84 -22.53 17.55
CA ALA A 64 34.80 -23.16 16.22
C ALA A 64 33.85 -24.37 16.15
N TRP A 65 33.37 -24.90 17.29
CA TRP A 65 32.44 -26.03 17.32
C TRP A 65 31.06 -25.56 16.85
N GLU A 66 30.41 -26.33 15.97
CA GLU A 66 29.17 -25.93 15.23
C GLU A 66 28.02 -25.48 16.12
N THR A 67 27.87 -26.00 17.35
CA THR A 67 26.78 -25.65 18.26
C THR A 67 27.00 -24.31 18.97
N VAL A 68 28.23 -23.91 19.21
CA VAL A 68 28.57 -22.73 20.02
C VAL A 68 28.14 -21.41 19.41
N PRO A 69 28.30 -21.14 18.10
CA PRO A 69 27.72 -19.95 17.46
C PRO A 69 26.19 -19.86 17.58
N GLU A 70 25.49 -21.02 17.53
CA GLU A 70 24.03 -21.05 17.70
C GLU A 70 23.63 -20.74 19.15
N GLN A 71 24.35 -21.30 20.15
CA GLN A 71 24.16 -20.99 21.57
C GLN A 71 24.33 -19.50 21.83
N ILE A 72 25.44 -18.92 21.37
CA ILE A 72 25.73 -17.48 21.50
C ILE A 72 24.65 -16.63 20.83
N ALA A 73 24.20 -17.02 19.63
CA ALA A 73 23.15 -16.31 18.93
C ALA A 73 21.81 -16.34 19.71
N GLY A 74 21.47 -17.48 20.32
CA GLY A 74 20.28 -17.62 21.17
C GLY A 74 20.35 -16.73 22.42
N ILE A 75 21.48 -16.72 23.11
CA ILE A 75 21.70 -15.87 24.28
C ILE A 75 21.57 -14.39 23.92
N LYS A 76 22.22 -13.93 22.84
CA LYS A 76 22.19 -12.53 22.40
C LYS A 76 20.81 -12.07 21.94
N GLU A 77 20.00 -12.96 21.38
CA GLU A 77 18.65 -12.63 20.93
C GLU A 77 17.71 -12.26 22.11
N VAL A 78 17.98 -12.82 23.29
CA VAL A 78 17.18 -12.57 24.50
C VAL A 78 17.79 -11.48 25.38
N LEU A 79 19.10 -11.57 25.68
CA LEU A 79 19.78 -10.66 26.61
C LEU A 79 20.29 -9.38 25.96
N ASN A 80 19.86 -8.98 24.86
CA ASN A 80 20.09 -7.76 24.09
C ASN A 80 21.29 -6.87 24.53
N GLU A 81 21.37 -5.62 24.09
CA GLU A 81 22.48 -4.69 24.36
C GLU A 81 22.54 -4.16 25.80
N ASP A 82 21.54 -4.47 26.65
CA ASP A 82 21.48 -4.00 28.04
C ASP A 82 22.29 -4.88 28.99
N VAL A 83 22.75 -6.05 28.51
CA VAL A 83 23.57 -7.00 29.27
C VAL A 83 24.95 -7.14 28.61
N VAL A 84 26.00 -7.06 29.42
CA VAL A 84 27.36 -7.37 29.00
C VAL A 84 27.59 -8.88 29.11
N ILE A 85 27.95 -9.53 28.00
CA ILE A 85 28.19 -10.97 27.98
C ILE A 85 29.66 -11.24 27.68
N ASP A 86 30.35 -11.88 28.62
CA ASP A 86 31.70 -12.37 28.44
C ASP A 86 31.71 -13.87 28.16
N TYR A 87 32.67 -14.36 27.37
CA TYR A 87 32.72 -15.73 26.88
C TYR A 87 33.98 -16.43 27.33
N LYS A 88 33.85 -17.68 27.81
CA LYS A 88 34.95 -18.59 28.14
C LYS A 88 34.70 -19.97 27.51
N PHE A 89 35.74 -20.59 27.01
CA PHE A 89 35.66 -21.85 26.28
C PHE A 89 36.60 -22.87 26.91
N MET A 90 36.08 -24.03 27.31
CA MET A 90 36.88 -25.11 27.91
C MET A 90 37.60 -25.95 26.86
N ASP A 91 37.07 -25.99 25.63
CA ASP A 91 37.59 -26.82 24.52
C ASP A 91 37.70 -28.31 24.86
N SER A 92 36.74 -28.84 25.59
CA SER A 92 36.76 -30.22 26.13
C SER A 92 36.74 -31.33 25.07
N LYS A 93 36.54 -31.02 23.80
CA LYS A 93 36.69 -31.97 22.68
C LYS A 93 38.18 -32.22 22.35
N ASN A 94 39.03 -31.21 22.47
CA ASN A 94 40.44 -31.28 22.20
C ASN A 94 41.28 -31.50 23.48
N LEU A 95 40.81 -30.95 24.61
CA LEU A 95 41.48 -30.96 25.91
C LEU A 95 40.68 -31.88 26.86
N THR A 96 40.97 -33.18 26.82
CA THR A 96 40.19 -34.23 27.51
C THR A 96 40.78 -34.71 28.84
N SER A 97 41.96 -34.20 29.22
CA SER A 97 42.63 -34.62 30.45
C SER A 97 42.08 -33.89 31.69
N SER A 98 42.21 -34.50 32.86
CA SER A 98 41.90 -33.84 34.13
C SER A 98 42.77 -32.60 34.36
N GLU A 99 44.03 -32.65 33.91
CA GLU A 99 44.98 -31.52 33.99
C GLU A 99 44.46 -30.28 33.23
N SER A 100 43.82 -30.48 32.08
CA SER A 100 43.23 -29.37 31.31
C SER A 100 42.07 -28.71 32.06
N VAL A 101 41.29 -29.47 32.82
CA VAL A 101 40.21 -28.91 33.67
C VAL A 101 40.84 -28.11 34.83
N ASP A 102 41.93 -28.60 35.43
CA ASP A 102 42.67 -27.89 36.48
C ASP A 102 43.33 -26.60 35.94
N ASP A 103 43.85 -26.61 34.71
CA ASP A 103 44.38 -25.42 34.05
C ASP A 103 43.25 -24.38 33.80
N PHE A 104 42.10 -24.82 33.34
CA PHE A 104 40.94 -23.95 33.18
C PHE A 104 40.49 -23.36 34.53
N TYR A 105 40.49 -24.16 35.59
CA TYR A 105 40.20 -23.68 36.93
C TYR A 105 41.17 -22.59 37.39
N ARG A 106 42.51 -22.81 37.27
CA ARG A 106 43.51 -21.81 37.61
C ARG A 106 43.33 -20.50 36.82
N HIS A 107 43.04 -20.64 35.53
CA HIS A 107 42.74 -19.49 34.68
C HIS A 107 41.48 -18.72 35.17
N MET A 108 40.44 -19.43 35.51
CA MET A 108 39.19 -18.82 36.00
C MET A 108 39.39 -18.13 37.36
N VAL A 109 40.16 -18.71 38.30
CA VAL A 109 40.52 -18.05 39.57
C VAL A 109 41.16 -16.68 39.33
N TYR A 110 42.22 -16.69 38.46
CA TYR A 110 42.89 -15.45 38.09
C TYR A 110 41.94 -14.45 37.41
N TYR A 111 41.23 -14.90 36.41
CA TYR A 111 40.34 -14.03 35.61
C TYR A 111 39.24 -13.38 36.45
N LEU A 112 38.54 -14.14 37.28
CA LEU A 112 37.46 -13.63 38.14
C LEU A 112 37.96 -12.67 39.20
N GLY A 113 39.25 -12.75 39.61
CA GLY A 113 39.90 -11.81 40.51
C GLY A 113 40.21 -10.45 39.89
N GLU A 114 40.28 -10.37 38.55
CA GLU A 114 40.69 -9.16 37.81
C GLU A 114 39.51 -8.42 37.14
N VAL A 115 38.32 -9.01 37.10
CA VAL A 115 37.17 -8.43 36.43
C VAL A 115 36.08 -8.06 37.42
N GLU A 116 35.20 -7.13 37.05
CA GLU A 116 33.98 -6.82 37.79
C GLU A 116 33.12 -8.07 37.95
N PRO A 117 32.44 -8.26 39.11
CA PRO A 117 31.59 -9.42 39.36
C PRO A 117 30.50 -9.64 38.29
N TYR A 118 30.12 -10.88 38.08
CA TYR A 118 29.00 -11.27 37.24
C TYR A 118 27.72 -11.39 38.05
N ASP A 119 26.60 -10.98 37.44
CA ASP A 119 25.27 -11.11 38.05
C ASP A 119 24.66 -12.52 37.80
N ALA A 120 25.07 -13.21 36.74
CA ALA A 120 24.63 -14.57 36.41
C ALA A 120 25.68 -15.30 35.53
N ILE A 121 25.63 -16.62 35.53
CA ILE A 121 26.45 -17.46 34.68
C ILE A 121 25.53 -18.33 33.82
N ILE A 122 25.78 -18.42 32.53
CA ILE A 122 25.21 -19.43 31.64
C ILE A 122 26.28 -20.44 31.30
N VAL A 123 25.95 -21.74 31.37
CA VAL A 123 26.87 -22.82 31.01
C VAL A 123 26.28 -23.68 29.89
N GLY A 124 27.06 -23.93 28.85
CA GLY A 124 26.69 -24.74 27.70
C GLY A 124 27.35 -26.12 27.74
N ASP A 125 26.51 -27.13 27.63
CA ASP A 125 26.88 -28.55 27.58
C ASP A 125 27.48 -29.13 28.89
N ASP A 126 27.71 -30.46 28.93
CA ASP A 126 28.02 -31.22 30.12
C ASP A 126 29.35 -30.84 30.83
N ALA A 127 30.43 -30.55 30.09
CA ALA A 127 31.71 -30.24 30.71
C ALA A 127 31.67 -28.91 31.47
N ALA A 128 31.07 -27.86 30.88
CA ALA A 128 30.90 -26.56 31.54
C ALA A 128 29.92 -26.64 32.70
N PHE A 129 28.83 -27.44 32.55
CA PHE A 129 27.90 -27.70 33.62
C PHE A 129 28.57 -28.38 34.82
N ASN A 130 29.30 -29.48 34.59
CA ASN A 130 30.00 -30.19 35.65
C ASN A 130 31.04 -29.28 36.33
N PHE A 131 31.81 -28.55 35.54
CA PHE A 131 32.79 -27.58 36.07
C PHE A 131 32.09 -26.52 36.98
N ALA A 132 30.97 -25.99 36.56
CA ALA A 132 30.28 -24.98 37.32
C ALA A 132 29.65 -25.53 38.61
N VAL A 133 29.09 -26.75 38.56
CA VAL A 133 28.55 -27.45 39.73
C VAL A 133 29.66 -27.75 40.74
N ASP A 134 30.76 -28.34 40.29
CA ASP A 134 31.89 -28.75 41.17
C ASP A 134 32.56 -27.54 41.83
N ASN A 135 32.47 -26.35 41.22
CA ASN A 135 33.08 -25.11 41.72
C ASN A 135 32.04 -24.05 42.22
N LYS A 136 30.81 -24.49 42.45
CA LYS A 136 29.72 -23.58 42.89
C LYS A 136 30.04 -22.84 44.18
N ASP A 137 30.60 -23.52 45.15
CA ASP A 137 30.88 -22.97 46.48
C ASP A 137 32.23 -22.22 46.53
N THR A 138 33.06 -22.34 45.49
CA THR A 138 34.40 -21.74 45.40
C THR A 138 34.43 -20.55 44.45
N LEU A 139 34.36 -20.80 43.14
CA LEU A 139 34.48 -19.78 42.11
C LEU A 139 33.19 -18.98 41.91
N PHE A 140 32.02 -19.62 42.06
CA PHE A 140 30.73 -19.07 41.69
C PHE A 140 29.78 -18.87 42.86
N LYS A 141 30.38 -18.67 44.04
CA LYS A 141 29.61 -18.45 45.25
C LYS A 141 28.66 -17.26 45.08
N ASP A 142 27.39 -17.47 45.49
CA ASP A 142 26.30 -16.49 45.40
C ASP A 142 25.92 -16.01 43.98
N ILE A 143 26.54 -16.56 42.92
CA ILE A 143 26.19 -16.25 41.53
C ILE A 143 25.27 -17.36 41.00
N PRO A 144 24.07 -17.06 40.52
CA PRO A 144 23.18 -18.09 39.95
C PRO A 144 23.71 -18.63 38.63
N ILE A 145 23.48 -19.93 38.41
CA ILE A 145 23.95 -20.67 37.23
C ILE A 145 22.76 -21.16 36.43
N PHE A 146 22.76 -20.87 35.13
CA PHE A 146 21.74 -21.29 34.18
C PHE A 146 22.40 -22.20 33.14
N PHE A 147 21.95 -23.43 33.03
CA PHE A 147 22.54 -24.39 32.10
C PHE A 147 21.68 -24.60 30.86
N GLU A 148 22.31 -24.96 29.77
CA GLU A 148 21.65 -25.43 28.55
C GLU A 148 22.44 -26.57 27.91
N GLY A 149 21.76 -27.49 27.18
CA GLY A 149 22.41 -28.56 26.47
C GLY A 149 22.99 -29.68 27.34
N VAL A 150 22.50 -29.86 28.58
CA VAL A 150 23.00 -30.90 29.50
C VAL A 150 22.27 -32.23 29.24
N ASN A 151 23.02 -33.26 28.91
CA ASN A 151 22.50 -34.60 28.59
C ASN A 151 22.07 -35.41 29.83
N ASN A 152 22.74 -35.21 30.99
CA ASN A 152 22.36 -35.90 32.22
C ASN A 152 21.24 -35.14 32.96
N GLY A 153 19.98 -35.32 32.49
CA GLY A 153 18.83 -34.66 33.04
C GLY A 153 18.56 -34.98 34.50
N ASP A 154 18.80 -36.22 34.94
CA ASP A 154 18.61 -36.63 36.34
C ASP A 154 19.56 -35.88 37.27
N LYS A 155 20.85 -35.77 36.93
CA LYS A 155 21.84 -34.96 37.66
C LYS A 155 21.46 -33.48 37.65
N ALA A 156 21.02 -32.97 36.51
CA ALA A 156 20.62 -31.57 36.36
C ALA A 156 19.44 -31.20 37.28
N VAL A 157 18.42 -32.07 37.38
CA VAL A 157 17.29 -31.88 38.28
C VAL A 157 17.72 -32.01 39.74
N GLU A 158 18.57 -33.03 40.10
CA GLU A 158 19.06 -33.22 41.45
C GLU A 158 19.81 -31.98 42.00
N VAL A 159 20.75 -31.41 41.23
CA VAL A 159 21.51 -30.24 41.65
C VAL A 159 20.65 -28.99 41.78
N SER A 160 19.62 -28.87 40.97
CA SER A 160 18.72 -27.70 40.96
C SER A 160 17.83 -27.60 42.20
N THR A 161 17.61 -28.70 42.92
CA THR A 161 16.76 -28.73 44.13
C THR A 161 17.42 -28.11 45.36
N SER A 162 18.73 -28.00 45.39
CA SER A 162 19.51 -27.58 46.58
C SER A 162 20.44 -26.36 46.37
N SER A 163 20.49 -25.82 45.13
CA SER A 163 21.44 -24.76 44.77
C SER A 163 20.79 -23.76 43.80
N GLN A 164 21.39 -22.57 43.71
CA GLN A 164 20.93 -21.56 42.72
C GLN A 164 21.32 -21.95 41.29
N ILE A 165 20.86 -23.12 40.85
CA ILE A 165 21.15 -23.70 39.54
C ILE A 165 19.85 -24.11 38.89
N THR A 166 19.57 -23.68 37.69
CA THR A 166 18.43 -24.11 36.86
C THR A 166 18.81 -24.04 35.38
N GLY A 167 17.95 -24.55 34.51
CA GLY A 167 18.24 -24.51 33.07
C GLY A 167 17.40 -25.46 32.24
N VAL A 168 17.89 -25.81 31.05
CA VAL A 168 17.23 -26.70 30.12
C VAL A 168 18.14 -27.87 29.75
N VAL A 169 17.63 -29.10 29.87
CA VAL A 169 18.37 -30.31 29.51
C VAL A 169 18.27 -30.57 28.00
N GLU A 170 19.25 -31.29 27.45
CA GLU A 170 19.16 -31.87 26.11
C GLU A 170 18.55 -33.26 26.18
N SER A 171 17.50 -33.51 25.43
CA SER A 171 16.86 -34.84 25.32
C SER A 171 16.51 -35.08 23.87
N LEU A 172 17.19 -36.01 23.22
CA LEU A 172 16.98 -36.39 21.84
C LEU A 172 15.64 -37.15 21.68
N SER A 173 14.98 -36.97 20.56
CA SER A 173 13.72 -37.65 20.23
C SER A 173 13.76 -38.25 18.82
N TYR A 174 13.48 -39.53 18.76
CA TYR A 174 13.37 -40.26 17.49
C TYR A 174 11.92 -40.25 16.95
N LYS A 175 10.92 -39.94 17.79
CA LYS A 175 9.49 -40.15 17.51
C LYS A 175 9.02 -39.44 16.25
N ASN A 176 9.22 -38.15 16.16
CA ASN A 176 8.69 -37.40 15.03
C ASN A 176 9.61 -37.51 13.79
N THR A 177 10.91 -37.80 13.98
CA THR A 177 11.82 -38.19 12.90
C THR A 177 11.37 -39.48 12.23
N ILE A 178 11.12 -40.55 13.00
CA ILE A 178 10.57 -41.83 12.47
C ILE A 178 9.22 -41.58 11.79
N LYS A 179 8.33 -40.79 12.40
CA LYS A 179 7.03 -40.45 11.83
C LYS A 179 7.12 -39.67 10.53
N ALA A 180 8.06 -38.78 10.40
CA ALA A 180 8.31 -38.04 9.14
C ALA A 180 8.93 -38.97 8.09
N ALA A 181 9.93 -39.75 8.48
CA ALA A 181 10.61 -40.70 7.61
C ALA A 181 9.65 -41.77 7.06
N SER A 182 8.74 -42.29 7.88
CA SER A 182 7.73 -43.26 7.42
C SER A 182 6.73 -42.73 6.40
N LYS A 183 6.51 -41.42 6.37
CA LYS A 183 5.70 -40.78 5.30
C LYS A 183 6.50 -40.57 4.01
N ILE A 184 7.81 -40.35 4.15
CA ILE A 184 8.73 -40.14 3.02
C ILE A 184 9.06 -41.51 2.37
N ILE A 185 9.22 -42.56 3.18
CA ILE A 185 9.49 -43.92 2.74
C ILE A 185 8.33 -44.83 3.24
N PRO A 186 7.17 -44.82 2.57
CA PRO A 186 5.98 -45.52 3.06
C PRO A 186 6.12 -47.04 3.10
N ASP A 187 7.01 -47.60 2.26
CA ASP A 187 7.24 -49.04 2.17
C ASP A 187 8.41 -49.50 3.09
N ALA A 188 8.85 -48.65 4.00
CA ALA A 188 9.93 -48.97 4.91
C ALA A 188 9.61 -50.18 5.79
N LYS A 189 10.59 -51.06 5.91
CA LYS A 189 10.56 -52.26 6.78
C LYS A 189 11.60 -52.21 7.87
N LYS A 190 12.68 -51.45 7.65
CA LYS A 190 13.83 -51.38 8.54
C LYS A 190 14.10 -49.93 8.96
N ILE A 191 14.59 -49.75 10.20
CA ILE A 191 15.19 -48.53 10.67
C ILE A 191 16.63 -48.89 11.04
N VAL A 192 17.60 -48.23 10.37
CA VAL A 192 19.03 -48.47 10.58
C VAL A 192 19.67 -47.21 11.16
N ALA A 193 20.33 -47.37 12.32
CA ALA A 193 21.05 -46.27 12.96
C ALA A 193 22.54 -46.32 12.63
N ILE A 194 23.18 -45.19 12.34
CA ILE A 194 24.64 -45.05 12.34
C ILE A 194 25.05 -44.67 13.74
N LEU A 195 25.86 -45.50 14.37
CA LEU A 195 26.31 -45.36 15.76
C LEU A 195 27.83 -45.67 15.87
N ASP A 196 28.44 -45.23 16.95
CA ASP A 196 29.79 -45.61 17.35
C ASP A 196 29.85 -46.12 18.81
N ASP A 197 31.02 -46.53 19.28
CA ASP A 197 31.23 -47.03 20.64
C ASP A 197 31.80 -45.94 21.57
N THR A 198 31.66 -44.64 21.24
CA THR A 198 31.92 -43.55 22.18
C THR A 198 30.92 -43.58 23.35
N VAL A 199 31.23 -42.91 24.45
CA VAL A 199 30.32 -42.80 25.61
C VAL A 199 28.95 -42.30 25.20
N THR A 200 28.92 -41.25 24.37
CA THR A 200 27.69 -40.68 23.81
C THR A 200 26.99 -41.68 22.90
N GLY A 201 27.70 -42.31 21.96
CA GLY A 201 27.12 -43.29 21.04
C GLY A 201 26.53 -44.52 21.76
N MET A 202 27.18 -45.00 22.82
CA MET A 202 26.63 -46.11 23.65
C MET A 202 25.36 -45.66 24.41
N GLY A 203 25.32 -44.47 24.94
CA GLY A 203 24.14 -43.90 25.59
C GLY A 203 22.95 -43.80 24.62
N GLU A 204 23.21 -43.22 23.43
CA GLU A 204 22.19 -43.07 22.40
C GLU A 204 21.70 -44.40 21.81
N ARG A 205 22.56 -45.41 21.72
CA ARG A 205 22.16 -46.80 21.34
C ARG A 205 21.06 -47.35 22.25
N ILE A 206 21.19 -47.11 23.55
CA ILE A 206 20.17 -47.56 24.54
C ILE A 206 18.85 -46.85 24.28
N GLN A 207 18.87 -45.55 24.01
CA GLN A 207 17.68 -44.76 23.72
C GLN A 207 17.07 -45.16 22.38
N TYR A 208 17.86 -45.36 21.34
CA TYR A 208 17.42 -45.81 20.02
C TYR A 208 16.64 -47.13 20.10
N TYR A 209 17.18 -48.15 20.77
CA TYR A 209 16.51 -49.45 20.87
C TYR A 209 15.26 -49.45 21.74
N LYS A 210 14.99 -48.46 22.58
CA LYS A 210 13.68 -48.32 23.27
C LYS A 210 12.55 -48.12 22.27
N TYR A 211 12.81 -47.49 21.12
CA TYR A 211 11.82 -47.25 20.09
C TYR A 211 11.40 -48.52 19.33
N LYS A 212 12.17 -49.62 19.40
CA LYS A 212 11.78 -50.93 18.85
C LYS A 212 10.45 -51.41 19.41
N ASN A 213 10.18 -51.16 20.68
CA ASN A 213 8.92 -51.53 21.32
C ASN A 213 7.77 -50.58 20.93
N ILE A 214 8.06 -49.37 20.57
CA ILE A 214 7.09 -48.34 20.18
C ILE A 214 6.67 -48.52 18.70
N TYR A 215 7.59 -48.98 17.88
CA TYR A 215 7.38 -49.20 16.43
C TYR A 215 7.69 -50.64 16.03
N PRO A 216 6.89 -51.64 16.53
CA PRO A 216 7.14 -53.05 16.30
C PRO A 216 6.99 -53.52 14.85
N GLN A 217 6.44 -52.64 13.98
CA GLN A 217 6.31 -52.91 12.54
C GLN A 217 7.62 -52.78 11.78
N TYR A 218 8.67 -52.19 12.39
CA TYR A 218 9.98 -52.05 11.78
C TYR A 218 11.02 -52.96 12.43
N GLU A 219 11.91 -53.51 11.62
CA GLU A 219 13.15 -54.10 12.10
C GLU A 219 14.12 -53.00 12.47
N PHE A 220 14.67 -53.03 13.72
CA PHE A 220 15.67 -52.09 14.20
C PHE A 220 17.05 -52.74 14.12
N ASP A 221 17.98 -52.13 13.37
CA ASP A 221 19.35 -52.54 13.17
C ASP A 221 20.33 -51.35 13.29
N GLU A 222 21.64 -51.60 13.38
CA GLU A 222 22.66 -50.55 13.45
C GLU A 222 23.87 -50.87 12.56
N ILE A 223 24.49 -49.80 12.10
CA ILE A 223 25.84 -49.81 11.52
C ILE A 223 26.77 -49.15 12.54
N ASN A 224 27.58 -49.97 13.20
CA ASN A 224 28.54 -49.51 14.22
C ASN A 224 29.86 -49.10 13.55
N ALA A 225 30.10 -47.77 13.44
CA ALA A 225 31.29 -47.23 12.79
C ALA A 225 32.59 -47.67 13.47
N SER A 226 32.62 -47.77 14.81
CA SER A 226 33.81 -48.20 15.56
C SER A 226 34.28 -49.64 15.26
N LYS A 227 33.41 -50.45 14.61
CA LYS A 227 33.73 -51.85 14.25
C LYS A 227 34.09 -52.04 12.77
N LEU A 228 34.03 -51.02 11.97
CA LEU A 228 34.23 -51.05 10.53
C LEU A 228 35.40 -50.13 10.14
N SER A 229 36.15 -50.52 9.11
CA SER A 229 37.04 -49.57 8.43
C SER A 229 36.21 -48.54 7.67
N GLN A 230 36.81 -47.42 7.30
CA GLN A 230 36.11 -46.41 6.48
C GLN A 230 35.54 -47.02 5.19
N HIS A 231 36.33 -47.90 4.55
CA HIS A 231 35.89 -48.59 3.33
C HIS A 231 34.67 -49.50 3.61
N ASP A 232 34.74 -50.31 4.66
CA ASP A 232 33.64 -51.23 5.00
C ASP A 232 32.38 -50.48 5.45
N LEU A 233 32.55 -49.38 6.15
CA LEU A 233 31.44 -48.48 6.51
C LEU A 233 30.71 -47.97 5.27
N ILE A 234 31.49 -47.45 4.29
CA ILE A 234 30.93 -46.95 3.02
C ILE A 234 30.19 -48.08 2.28
N GLU A 235 30.77 -49.25 2.13
CA GLU A 235 30.16 -50.39 1.43
C GLU A 235 28.88 -50.88 2.16
N LYS A 236 28.91 -50.89 3.49
CA LYS A 236 27.71 -51.21 4.30
C LYS A 236 26.61 -50.22 4.09
N VAL A 237 26.93 -48.92 4.06
CA VAL A 237 25.96 -47.84 3.81
C VAL A 237 25.39 -47.94 2.38
N LYS A 238 26.23 -48.16 1.37
CA LYS A 238 25.79 -48.37 -0.03
C LYS A 238 24.91 -49.55 -0.24
N SER A 239 25.04 -50.61 0.61
CA SER A 239 24.26 -51.84 0.50
C SER A 239 22.86 -51.77 1.12
N LEU A 240 22.44 -50.59 1.62
CA LEU A 240 21.09 -50.41 2.19
C LEU A 240 20.01 -50.49 1.11
N ASP A 241 18.94 -51.17 1.42
CA ASP A 241 17.78 -51.34 0.55
C ASP A 241 16.87 -50.07 0.59
N SER A 242 16.10 -49.86 -0.46
CA SER A 242 15.19 -48.69 -0.59
C SER A 242 14.05 -48.67 0.44
N ASP A 243 13.80 -49.81 1.14
CA ASP A 243 12.81 -49.95 2.23
C ASP A 243 13.43 -49.66 3.63
N THR A 244 14.56 -48.94 3.66
CA THR A 244 15.30 -48.59 4.88
C THR A 244 15.14 -47.13 5.25
N ILE A 245 14.74 -46.83 6.48
CA ILE A 245 14.87 -45.52 7.12
C ILE A 245 16.27 -45.43 7.75
N LEU A 246 17.16 -44.62 7.22
CA LEU A 246 18.52 -44.42 7.74
C LEU A 246 18.56 -43.21 8.66
N ILE A 247 18.94 -43.41 9.93
CA ILE A 247 19.07 -42.36 10.94
C ILE A 247 20.52 -42.21 11.33
N TYR A 248 21.13 -41.06 11.07
CA TYR A 248 22.44 -40.73 11.57
C TYR A 248 22.32 -40.26 13.02
N ILE A 249 23.07 -40.92 13.90
CA ILE A 249 23.13 -40.57 15.33
C ILE A 249 24.54 -40.10 15.66
N MET A 250 25.58 -40.98 15.47
CA MET A 250 26.96 -40.69 15.82
C MET A 250 27.91 -41.49 14.93
N CYS A 251 28.96 -40.82 14.47
CA CYS A 251 30.11 -41.46 13.80
C CYS A 251 31.34 -40.57 14.00
N SER A 252 32.02 -40.71 15.13
CA SER A 252 33.15 -39.89 15.53
C SER A 252 34.51 -40.52 15.15
N SER A 253 34.58 -41.85 15.09
CA SER A 253 35.77 -42.59 14.68
C SER A 253 35.43 -43.95 14.11
N ASP A 254 36.32 -44.51 13.32
CA ASP A 254 36.26 -45.85 12.76
C ASP A 254 37.20 -46.85 13.45
N LYS A 255 37.19 -48.11 13.00
CA LYS A 255 38.03 -49.17 13.51
C LYS A 255 39.53 -48.90 13.34
N ASP A 256 39.91 -48.16 12.30
CA ASP A 256 41.30 -47.89 11.96
C ASP A 256 41.87 -46.68 12.71
N GLY A 257 41.04 -46.01 13.54
CA GLY A 257 41.42 -44.84 14.32
C GLY A 257 41.29 -43.54 13.56
N ASN A 258 40.67 -43.55 12.36
CA ASN A 258 40.32 -42.28 11.69
C ASN A 258 39.25 -41.57 12.50
N THR A 259 39.43 -40.29 12.74
CA THR A 259 38.48 -39.44 13.46
C THR A 259 37.69 -38.57 12.48
N TYR A 260 36.39 -38.48 12.67
CA TYR A 260 35.48 -37.68 11.87
C TYR A 260 35.02 -36.50 12.70
N ILE A 261 35.59 -35.34 12.41
CA ILE A 261 35.30 -34.09 13.12
C ILE A 261 34.09 -33.40 12.47
N ASP A 262 33.29 -32.78 13.27
CA ASP A 262 32.11 -32.03 12.84
C ASP A 262 31.16 -32.86 11.95
N SER A 263 30.83 -32.36 10.77
CA SER A 263 29.96 -33.02 9.80
C SER A 263 30.67 -34.05 8.89
N GLN A 264 31.95 -34.40 9.11
CA GLN A 264 32.64 -35.33 8.22
C GLN A 264 32.02 -36.73 8.22
N GLY A 265 31.65 -37.25 9.40
CA GLY A 265 30.97 -38.54 9.51
C GLY A 265 29.59 -38.52 8.83
N ILE A 266 28.87 -37.44 8.98
CA ILE A 266 27.54 -37.24 8.31
C ILE A 266 27.70 -37.23 6.79
N LYS A 267 28.68 -36.50 6.25
CA LYS A 267 28.96 -36.45 4.80
C LYS A 267 29.35 -37.81 4.28
N LEU A 268 30.23 -38.52 5.00
CA LEU A 268 30.65 -39.86 4.63
C LEU A 268 29.44 -40.80 4.45
N VAL A 269 28.48 -40.72 5.35
CA VAL A 269 27.27 -41.56 5.29
C VAL A 269 26.32 -41.03 4.20
N SER A 270 25.93 -39.75 4.22
CA SER A 270 24.89 -39.22 3.37
C SER A 270 25.24 -39.13 1.89
N GLU A 271 26.55 -38.99 1.57
CA GLU A 271 27.04 -39.03 0.18
C GLU A 271 27.03 -40.43 -0.43
N ASN A 272 27.13 -41.48 0.41
CA ASN A 272 27.20 -42.87 -0.02
C ASN A 272 25.85 -43.63 0.17
N ALA A 273 24.89 -43.06 0.91
CA ALA A 273 23.61 -43.71 1.13
C ALA A 273 22.70 -43.66 -0.12
N PRO A 274 22.08 -44.81 -0.50
CA PRO A 274 21.09 -44.86 -1.59
C PRO A 274 19.73 -44.33 -1.14
N VAL A 275 19.51 -44.11 0.16
CA VAL A 275 18.27 -43.62 0.79
C VAL A 275 18.54 -42.33 1.53
N PRO A 276 17.49 -41.50 1.78
CA PRO A 276 17.63 -40.28 2.57
C PRO A 276 18.21 -40.56 3.97
N THR A 277 19.23 -39.81 4.37
CA THR A 277 19.79 -39.86 5.72
C THR A 277 19.04 -38.87 6.62
N PHE A 278 18.29 -39.36 7.60
CA PHE A 278 17.63 -38.54 8.62
C PHE A 278 18.59 -38.25 9.78
N SER A 279 18.32 -37.18 10.54
CA SER A 279 19.06 -36.86 11.76
C SER A 279 18.11 -36.41 12.88
N ILE A 280 18.59 -36.56 14.12
CA ILE A 280 17.93 -36.09 15.34
C ILE A 280 18.65 -34.92 15.99
N VAL A 281 19.78 -34.49 15.37
CA VAL A 281 20.59 -33.35 15.77
C VAL A 281 20.76 -32.38 14.60
N SER A 282 20.92 -31.09 14.89
CA SER A 282 21.06 -30.04 13.85
C SER A 282 22.41 -30.11 13.10
N ILE A 283 23.41 -30.74 13.69
CA ILE A 283 24.72 -30.95 13.06
C ILE A 283 24.54 -31.70 11.74
N GLY A 284 25.10 -31.12 10.66
CA GLY A 284 25.00 -31.70 9.31
C GLY A 284 23.80 -31.25 8.48
N MET A 285 22.93 -30.45 9.01
CA MET A 285 21.91 -29.77 8.19
C MET A 285 22.56 -28.87 7.14
N GLY A 286 22.09 -28.97 5.90
CA GLY A 286 22.74 -28.33 4.74
C GLY A 286 23.98 -29.06 4.23
N LYS A 287 24.37 -30.23 4.80
CA LYS A 287 25.56 -31.00 4.47
C LYS A 287 25.27 -32.46 4.07
N GLY A 288 24.06 -32.72 3.60
CA GLY A 288 23.66 -34.03 3.06
C GLY A 288 22.58 -34.76 3.83
N VAL A 289 22.23 -34.33 5.03
CA VAL A 289 21.06 -34.86 5.79
C VAL A 289 19.77 -34.30 5.21
N ILE A 290 18.77 -35.16 5.03
CA ILE A 290 17.46 -34.70 4.54
C ILE A 290 16.71 -33.89 5.60
N GLY A 291 16.83 -34.27 6.88
CA GLY A 291 16.13 -33.60 7.97
C GLY A 291 15.64 -34.56 9.07
N GLY A 292 14.82 -34.03 9.95
CA GLY A 292 14.20 -34.73 11.05
C GLY A 292 13.65 -33.78 12.12
N GLU A 293 13.25 -34.35 13.28
CA GLU A 293 13.00 -33.58 14.49
C GLU A 293 14.32 -33.48 15.27
N MET A 294 14.77 -32.25 15.47
CA MET A 294 16.08 -31.98 16.05
C MET A 294 15.95 -31.12 17.28
N VAL A 295 16.81 -31.31 18.24
CA VAL A 295 17.01 -30.38 19.34
C VAL A 295 17.70 -29.14 18.77
N SER A 296 17.23 -27.97 19.13
CA SER A 296 17.80 -26.70 18.69
C SER A 296 18.67 -26.10 19.77
N GLN A 297 19.98 -26.06 19.54
CA GLN A 297 20.95 -25.44 20.45
C GLN A 297 20.62 -23.96 20.66
N LYS A 298 20.24 -23.27 19.58
CA LYS A 298 19.82 -21.87 19.64
C LYS A 298 18.60 -21.65 20.55
N GLU A 299 17.56 -22.49 20.42
CA GLU A 299 16.34 -22.35 21.22
C GLU A 299 16.57 -22.76 22.69
N MET A 300 17.41 -23.76 22.98
CA MET A 300 17.82 -24.06 24.35
C MET A 300 18.54 -22.90 25.00
N ALA A 301 19.50 -22.30 24.30
CA ALA A 301 20.22 -21.12 24.76
C ALA A 301 19.30 -19.91 25.00
N LYS A 302 18.27 -19.71 24.16
CA LYS A 302 17.21 -18.69 24.37
C LYS A 302 16.43 -18.97 25.67
N ILE A 303 16.14 -20.23 25.95
CA ILE A 303 15.42 -20.60 27.20
C ILE A 303 16.29 -20.29 28.41
N ALA A 304 17.57 -20.70 28.43
CA ALA A 304 18.50 -20.38 29.51
C ALA A 304 18.64 -18.87 29.70
N ALA A 305 18.79 -18.11 28.60
CA ALA A 305 18.85 -16.67 28.64
C ALA A 305 17.53 -16.03 29.14
N SER A 306 16.37 -16.61 28.80
CA SER A 306 15.07 -16.16 29.30
C SER A 306 14.91 -16.42 30.82
N MET A 307 15.49 -17.49 31.33
CA MET A 307 15.56 -17.74 32.78
C MET A 307 16.44 -16.72 33.47
N VAL A 308 17.58 -16.33 32.88
CA VAL A 308 18.42 -15.22 33.36
C VAL A 308 17.62 -13.91 33.39
N GLN A 309 16.84 -13.63 32.34
CA GLN A 309 15.99 -12.43 32.28
C GLN A 309 14.89 -12.44 33.36
N GLN A 310 14.31 -13.59 33.66
CA GLN A 310 13.34 -13.74 34.76
C GLN A 310 14.03 -13.44 36.10
N TYR A 311 15.23 -13.97 36.33
CA TYR A 311 16.02 -13.66 37.51
C TYR A 311 16.33 -12.14 37.62
N PHE A 312 16.75 -11.50 36.56
CA PHE A 312 17.02 -10.04 36.57
C PHE A 312 15.76 -9.22 36.84
N ASN A 313 14.60 -9.74 36.50
CA ASN A 313 13.29 -9.14 36.80
C ASN A 313 12.79 -9.45 38.23
N GLY A 314 13.62 -10.10 39.06
CA GLY A 314 13.33 -10.36 40.47
C GLY A 314 12.71 -11.72 40.81
N THR A 315 12.66 -12.65 39.86
CA THR A 315 12.23 -14.04 40.13
C THR A 315 13.33 -14.79 40.86
N ASP A 316 13.02 -15.46 41.95
CA ASP A 316 14.00 -16.30 42.66
C ASP A 316 14.35 -17.53 41.78
N VAL A 317 15.65 -17.83 41.67
CA VAL A 317 16.15 -18.94 40.85
C VAL A 317 15.56 -20.29 41.27
N SER A 318 15.36 -20.47 42.59
CA SER A 318 14.77 -21.68 43.16
C SER A 318 13.30 -21.92 42.71
N SER A 319 12.63 -20.86 42.22
CA SER A 319 11.26 -20.94 41.68
C SER A 319 11.23 -21.18 40.18
N ILE A 320 12.37 -21.13 39.50
CA ILE A 320 12.49 -21.39 38.06
C ILE A 320 12.76 -22.87 37.87
N GLU A 321 11.75 -23.63 37.45
CA GLU A 321 11.86 -25.07 37.25
C GLU A 321 12.82 -25.44 36.10
N VAL A 322 13.55 -26.55 36.28
CA VAL A 322 14.36 -27.12 35.19
C VAL A 322 13.46 -27.59 34.07
N GLN A 323 13.74 -27.15 32.87
CA GLN A 323 13.03 -27.61 31.68
C GLN A 323 13.61 -28.94 31.19
N THR A 324 12.90 -30.02 31.42
CA THR A 324 13.33 -31.40 31.04
C THR A 324 12.92 -31.78 29.62
N GLU A 325 12.01 -31.03 28.99
CA GLU A 325 11.62 -31.19 27.60
C GLU A 325 12.21 -30.04 26.77
N PRO A 326 13.31 -30.29 26.04
CA PRO A 326 13.96 -29.23 25.24
C PRO A 326 13.08 -28.83 24.04
N PRO A 327 13.25 -27.61 23.53
CA PRO A 327 12.60 -27.18 22.32
C PRO A 327 13.14 -28.00 21.14
N ARG A 328 12.22 -28.53 20.34
CA ARG A 328 12.55 -29.30 19.14
C ARG A 328 12.01 -28.59 17.91
N VAL A 329 12.80 -28.60 16.86
CA VAL A 329 12.41 -28.08 15.55
C VAL A 329 12.38 -29.22 14.53
N ILE A 330 11.38 -29.20 13.67
CA ILE A 330 11.33 -30.11 12.53
C ILE A 330 11.95 -29.35 11.35
N MET A 331 13.09 -29.85 10.85
CA MET A 331 13.87 -29.16 9.82
C MET A 331 14.17 -30.10 8.67
N PHE A 332 14.07 -29.60 7.44
CA PHE A 332 14.36 -30.34 6.22
C PHE A 332 15.18 -29.51 5.23
N ASP A 333 16.08 -30.14 4.48
CA ASP A 333 16.91 -29.53 3.45
C ASP A 333 16.26 -29.75 2.06
N GLU A 334 15.85 -28.67 1.39
CA GLU A 334 15.20 -28.78 0.08
C GLU A 334 16.12 -29.37 -0.99
N ASN A 335 17.42 -29.10 -0.95
CA ASN A 335 18.34 -29.67 -1.93
C ASN A 335 18.41 -31.19 -1.81
N VAL A 336 18.43 -31.70 -0.58
CA VAL A 336 18.42 -33.15 -0.32
C VAL A 336 17.05 -33.75 -0.63
N MET A 337 15.96 -33.04 -0.30
CA MET A 337 14.61 -33.45 -0.69
C MET A 337 14.48 -33.57 -2.23
N LYS A 338 15.02 -32.62 -3.00
CA LYS A 338 15.04 -32.69 -4.46
C LYS A 338 15.84 -33.90 -4.97
N LYS A 339 16.99 -34.20 -4.34
CA LYS A 339 17.84 -35.38 -4.68
C LYS A 339 17.07 -36.69 -4.58
N TYR A 340 16.18 -36.83 -3.58
CA TYR A 340 15.41 -38.04 -3.32
C TYR A 340 13.93 -37.91 -3.74
N GLU A 341 13.58 -36.88 -4.54
CA GLU A 341 12.22 -36.63 -5.06
C GLU A 341 11.12 -36.51 -3.97
N VAL A 342 11.50 -36.02 -2.78
CA VAL A 342 10.61 -35.88 -1.62
C VAL A 342 9.79 -34.59 -1.74
N SER A 343 8.46 -34.74 -1.75
CA SER A 343 7.55 -33.59 -1.79
C SER A 343 7.39 -32.93 -0.42
N SER A 344 7.46 -31.61 -0.36
CA SER A 344 7.21 -30.82 0.86
C SER A 344 5.80 -31.05 1.44
N LYS A 345 4.85 -31.53 0.64
CA LYS A 345 3.48 -31.87 1.10
C LYS A 345 3.45 -33.04 2.10
N LEU A 346 4.48 -33.87 2.14
CA LEU A 346 4.62 -34.99 3.09
C LEU A 346 5.05 -34.52 4.48
N LEU A 347 5.62 -33.31 4.57
CA LEU A 347 6.16 -32.77 5.80
C LEU A 347 5.07 -32.14 6.69
N PRO A 348 5.31 -32.09 8.01
CA PRO A 348 4.46 -31.30 8.90
C PRO A 348 4.46 -29.82 8.49
N LYS A 349 3.34 -29.13 8.69
CA LYS A 349 3.22 -27.69 8.37
C LYS A 349 4.16 -26.80 9.18
N THR A 350 4.63 -27.29 10.31
CA THR A 350 5.58 -26.63 11.21
C THR A 350 7.04 -26.85 10.80
N ALA A 351 7.30 -27.64 9.75
CA ALA A 351 8.64 -27.91 9.30
C ALA A 351 9.31 -26.66 8.71
N ILE A 352 10.54 -26.39 9.17
CA ILE A 352 11.42 -25.38 8.60
C ILE A 352 12.14 -26.00 7.41
N ILE A 353 12.06 -25.39 6.26
CA ILE A 353 12.76 -25.86 5.06
C ILE A 353 13.95 -24.92 4.82
N ILE A 354 15.18 -25.46 4.96
CA ILE A 354 16.40 -24.73 4.64
C ILE A 354 16.77 -24.94 3.17
N ASN A 355 17.65 -24.10 2.65
CA ASN A 355 18.13 -24.11 1.25
C ASN A 355 16.97 -24.02 0.24
N HIS A 356 15.83 -23.44 0.65
CA HIS A 356 14.70 -23.21 -0.23
C HIS A 356 15.05 -22.15 -1.27
N GLU A 357 15.02 -22.53 -2.54
CA GLU A 357 15.16 -21.60 -3.64
C GLU A 357 13.83 -20.85 -3.84
N GLN A 358 13.79 -19.61 -3.38
CA GLN A 358 12.64 -18.76 -3.60
C GLN A 358 12.36 -18.62 -5.10
N ASN A 359 11.14 -18.96 -5.52
CA ASN A 359 10.70 -18.71 -6.88
C ASN A 359 10.59 -17.20 -7.15
N PHE A 360 10.46 -16.82 -8.44
CA PHE A 360 10.38 -15.41 -8.86
C PHE A 360 9.30 -14.63 -8.08
N PHE A 361 8.16 -15.24 -7.84
CA PHE A 361 7.02 -14.59 -7.15
C PHE A 361 7.29 -14.41 -5.65
N GLU A 362 7.89 -15.39 -5.00
CA GLU A 362 8.29 -15.30 -3.59
C GLU A 362 9.37 -14.25 -3.39
N ARG A 363 10.40 -14.26 -4.23
CA ARG A 363 11.51 -13.30 -4.17
C ARG A 363 11.07 -11.87 -4.41
N ASN A 364 10.07 -11.65 -5.27
CA ASN A 364 9.59 -10.33 -5.65
C ASN A 364 8.20 -10.01 -5.06
N ARG A 365 7.74 -10.76 -4.07
CA ARG A 365 6.40 -10.66 -3.49
C ARG A 365 6.02 -9.22 -3.13
N ASP A 366 6.88 -8.52 -2.42
CA ASP A 366 6.61 -7.16 -1.96
C ASP A 366 6.54 -6.18 -3.15
N ILE A 367 7.44 -6.32 -4.13
CA ILE A 367 7.42 -5.51 -5.36
C ILE A 367 6.13 -5.74 -6.14
N ILE A 368 5.67 -7.00 -6.24
CA ILE A 368 4.43 -7.35 -6.95
C ILE A 368 3.22 -6.74 -6.23
N ILE A 369 3.16 -6.83 -4.89
CA ILE A 369 2.09 -6.25 -4.08
C ILE A 369 2.08 -4.72 -4.25
N PHE A 370 3.23 -4.05 -4.10
CA PHE A 370 3.35 -2.60 -4.29
C PHE A 370 2.95 -2.16 -5.69
N SER A 371 3.41 -2.88 -6.72
CA SER A 371 3.03 -2.60 -8.11
C SER A 371 1.52 -2.75 -8.33
N GLY A 372 0.90 -3.79 -7.76
CA GLY A 372 -0.54 -4.00 -7.80
C GLY A 372 -1.33 -2.86 -7.15
N ILE A 373 -0.88 -2.36 -6.00
CA ILE A 373 -1.49 -1.21 -5.31
C ILE A 373 -1.37 0.06 -6.17
N ILE A 374 -0.20 0.33 -6.75
CA ILE A 374 0.01 1.49 -7.63
C ILE A 374 -0.91 1.43 -8.84
N ILE A 375 -1.01 0.27 -9.50
CA ILE A 375 -1.91 0.07 -10.65
C ILE A 375 -3.37 0.31 -10.24
N ALA A 376 -3.81 -0.20 -9.10
CA ALA A 376 -5.16 0.04 -8.58
C ALA A 376 -5.45 1.52 -8.36
N ILE A 377 -4.51 2.27 -7.77
CA ILE A 377 -4.62 3.72 -7.57
C ILE A 377 -4.71 4.45 -8.91
N LEU A 378 -3.88 4.08 -9.89
CA LEU A 378 -3.89 4.69 -11.23
C LEU A 378 -5.23 4.43 -11.95
N ILE A 379 -5.80 3.24 -11.81
CA ILE A 379 -7.13 2.92 -12.36
C ILE A 379 -8.19 3.81 -11.72
N VAL A 380 -8.20 3.96 -10.39
CA VAL A 380 -9.15 4.84 -9.69
C VAL A 380 -9.02 6.28 -10.16
N ILE A 381 -7.79 6.80 -10.27
CA ILE A 381 -7.54 8.16 -10.78
C ILE A 381 -8.06 8.31 -12.20
N SER A 382 -7.79 7.34 -13.07
CA SER A 382 -8.25 7.34 -14.47
C SER A 382 -9.78 7.37 -14.56
N VAL A 383 -10.47 6.55 -13.78
CA VAL A 383 -11.94 6.54 -13.71
C VAL A 383 -12.49 7.88 -13.20
N CYS A 384 -11.87 8.45 -12.16
CA CYS A 384 -12.27 9.76 -11.64
C CYS A 384 -12.08 10.88 -12.67
N LEU A 385 -10.95 10.88 -13.40
CA LEU A 385 -10.69 11.84 -14.46
C LEU A 385 -11.68 11.70 -15.62
N PHE A 386 -11.97 10.47 -16.03
CA PHE A 386 -12.98 10.20 -17.08
C PHE A 386 -14.37 10.70 -16.66
N ALA A 387 -14.82 10.37 -15.47
CA ALA A 387 -16.09 10.84 -14.93
C ALA A 387 -16.15 12.38 -14.83
N SER A 388 -15.04 13.02 -14.40
CA SER A 388 -14.93 14.48 -14.34
C SER A 388 -15.03 15.13 -15.73
N ASN A 389 -14.39 14.54 -16.76
CA ASN A 389 -14.49 15.04 -18.12
C ASN A 389 -15.90 14.93 -18.69
N MET A 390 -16.56 13.78 -18.51
CA MET A 390 -17.96 13.59 -18.90
C MET A 390 -18.88 14.62 -18.24
N HIS A 391 -18.65 14.89 -16.96
CA HIS A 391 -19.43 15.91 -16.23
C HIS A 391 -19.19 17.33 -16.77
N LYS A 392 -17.94 17.68 -17.09
CA LYS A 392 -17.58 18.97 -17.71
C LYS A 392 -18.23 19.15 -19.08
N GLU A 393 -18.24 18.15 -19.94
CA GLU A 393 -18.87 18.20 -21.25
C GLU A 393 -20.37 18.45 -21.11
N LYS A 394 -21.05 17.77 -20.19
CA LYS A 394 -22.47 17.98 -19.90
C LYS A 394 -22.77 19.40 -19.42
N ILE A 395 -21.93 19.94 -18.52
CA ILE A 395 -22.07 21.31 -18.04
C ILE A 395 -21.87 22.30 -19.19
N ASN A 396 -20.84 22.15 -20.01
CA ASN A 396 -20.52 23.04 -21.13
C ASN A 396 -21.67 23.05 -22.15
N LYS A 397 -22.24 21.89 -22.47
CA LYS A 397 -23.40 21.79 -23.35
C LYS A 397 -24.63 22.52 -22.81
N ASN A 398 -24.93 22.34 -21.52
CA ASN A 398 -26.06 23.04 -20.88
C ASN A 398 -25.83 24.55 -20.81
N LEU A 399 -24.58 24.98 -20.58
CA LEU A 399 -24.20 26.38 -20.54
C LEU A 399 -24.39 27.03 -21.92
N SER A 400 -23.94 26.36 -22.99
CA SER A 400 -24.12 26.85 -24.37
C SER A 400 -25.58 27.05 -24.74
N ILE A 401 -26.43 26.04 -24.44
CA ILE A 401 -27.89 26.12 -24.67
C ILE A 401 -28.50 27.28 -23.86
N SER A 402 -28.08 27.44 -22.62
CA SER A 402 -28.59 28.52 -21.76
C SER A 402 -28.17 29.90 -22.26
N THR A 403 -26.92 30.04 -22.73
CA THR A 403 -26.38 31.29 -23.27
C THR A 403 -27.17 31.71 -24.52
N GLU A 404 -27.38 30.78 -25.47
CA GLU A 404 -28.16 31.06 -26.69
C GLU A 404 -29.60 31.46 -26.35
N LYS A 405 -30.21 30.81 -25.36
CA LYS A 405 -31.56 31.19 -24.90
C LYS A 405 -31.58 32.59 -24.28
N TYR A 406 -30.61 32.94 -23.47
CA TYR A 406 -30.51 34.28 -22.87
C TYR A 406 -30.24 35.37 -23.91
N GLU A 407 -29.40 35.11 -24.91
CA GLU A 407 -29.15 36.04 -26.02
C GLU A 407 -30.44 36.31 -26.83
N LYS A 408 -31.19 35.25 -27.14
CA LYS A 408 -32.50 35.42 -27.80
C LYS A 408 -33.51 36.23 -26.96
N LEU A 409 -33.57 35.94 -25.66
CA LEU A 409 -34.48 36.69 -24.76
C LEU A 409 -34.06 38.15 -24.57
N ALA A 410 -32.74 38.42 -24.59
CA ALA A 410 -32.22 39.76 -24.41
C ALA A 410 -32.44 40.66 -25.64
N ASN A 411 -32.33 40.08 -26.86
CA ASN A 411 -32.26 40.85 -28.10
C ASN A 411 -33.51 40.71 -29.01
N HIS A 412 -34.46 39.84 -28.66
CA HIS A 412 -35.67 39.65 -29.47
C HIS A 412 -36.95 39.91 -28.67
N ASP A 413 -37.96 40.40 -29.36
CA ASP A 413 -39.33 40.51 -28.85
C ASP A 413 -40.00 39.14 -28.90
N MET A 414 -40.54 38.70 -27.78
CA MET A 414 -41.10 37.35 -27.65
C MET A 414 -42.43 37.15 -28.39
N LEU A 415 -43.16 38.24 -28.68
CA LEU A 415 -44.44 38.19 -29.39
C LEU A 415 -44.25 38.07 -30.90
N THR A 416 -43.40 38.93 -31.45
CA THR A 416 -43.23 39.06 -32.91
C THR A 416 -42.01 38.30 -33.46
N GLY A 417 -41.04 37.93 -32.59
CA GLY A 417 -39.77 37.34 -32.99
C GLY A 417 -38.79 38.32 -33.61
N LEU A 418 -39.16 39.57 -33.82
CA LEU A 418 -38.26 40.62 -34.32
C LEU A 418 -37.19 40.95 -33.26
N PRO A 419 -36.06 41.51 -33.66
CA PRO A 419 -35.15 42.17 -32.72
C PRO A 419 -35.90 43.24 -31.90
N ASN A 420 -35.60 43.31 -30.63
CA ASN A 420 -36.26 44.24 -29.71
C ASN A 420 -35.57 45.63 -29.67
N ARG A 421 -36.09 46.51 -28.81
CA ARG A 421 -35.55 47.85 -28.57
C ARG A 421 -34.06 47.84 -28.18
N MET A 422 -33.60 46.81 -27.44
CA MET A 422 -32.21 46.69 -27.05
C MET A 422 -31.32 46.42 -28.27
N ALA A 423 -31.73 45.51 -29.14
CA ALA A 423 -31.02 45.19 -30.37
C ALA A 423 -30.98 46.40 -31.31
N PHE A 424 -32.11 47.20 -31.39
CA PHE A 424 -32.16 48.45 -32.13
C PHE A 424 -31.10 49.46 -31.64
N LYS A 425 -31.02 49.65 -30.31
CA LYS A 425 -29.99 50.53 -29.70
C LYS A 425 -28.59 50.07 -29.99
N GLU A 426 -28.32 48.79 -29.85
CA GLU A 426 -26.98 48.21 -30.12
C GLU A 426 -26.58 48.45 -31.60
N ASP A 427 -27.51 48.24 -32.52
CA ASP A 427 -27.22 48.46 -33.93
C ASP A 427 -27.08 49.98 -34.25
N LEU A 428 -27.89 50.87 -33.68
CA LEU A 428 -27.67 52.31 -33.81
C LEU A 428 -26.29 52.73 -33.34
N ILE A 429 -25.83 52.27 -32.17
CA ILE A 429 -24.50 52.59 -31.67
C ILE A 429 -23.44 52.15 -32.67
N LYS A 430 -23.59 50.99 -33.30
CA LYS A 430 -22.66 50.51 -34.34
C LYS A 430 -22.68 51.41 -35.57
N TYR A 431 -23.88 51.80 -36.07
CA TYR A 431 -24.02 52.67 -37.23
C TYR A 431 -23.42 54.05 -37.00
N PHE A 432 -23.62 54.63 -35.82
CA PHE A 432 -22.98 55.91 -35.46
C PHE A 432 -21.45 55.73 -35.26
N GLY A 433 -21.01 54.63 -34.63
CA GLY A 433 -19.59 54.36 -34.43
C GLY A 433 -18.82 54.18 -35.74
N ASP A 434 -19.45 53.62 -36.75
CA ASP A 434 -18.91 53.44 -38.11
C ASP A 434 -19.03 54.70 -38.99
N ASN A 435 -19.55 55.81 -38.47
CA ASN A 435 -19.83 57.04 -39.23
C ASN A 435 -20.63 56.80 -40.51
N LYS A 436 -21.58 55.86 -40.45
CA LYS A 436 -22.46 55.54 -41.60
C LYS A 436 -23.50 56.62 -41.81
N GLN A 437 -23.90 56.78 -43.05
CA GLN A 437 -25.07 57.55 -43.44
C GLN A 437 -26.21 56.59 -43.65
N PHE A 438 -27.29 56.74 -42.88
CA PHE A 438 -28.45 55.83 -42.85
C PHE A 438 -29.72 56.57 -42.52
N SER A 439 -30.84 55.90 -42.58
CA SER A 439 -32.12 56.48 -42.15
C SER A 439 -32.79 55.58 -41.11
N VAL A 440 -33.54 56.21 -40.21
CA VAL A 440 -34.33 55.54 -39.18
C VAL A 440 -35.79 55.85 -39.42
N PHE A 441 -36.58 54.84 -39.36
CA PHE A 441 -38.05 54.93 -39.44
C PHE A 441 -38.63 54.55 -38.09
N LEU A 442 -39.67 55.25 -37.69
CA LEU A 442 -40.55 54.87 -36.58
C LEU A 442 -41.96 54.88 -37.09
N PHE A 443 -42.65 53.81 -36.87
CA PHE A 443 -44.09 53.74 -37.23
C PHE A 443 -44.85 52.97 -36.15
N ASP A 444 -46.13 53.35 -36.03
CA ASP A 444 -47.05 52.62 -35.18
C ASP A 444 -48.31 52.24 -35.97
N ILE A 445 -49.16 51.44 -35.35
CA ILE A 445 -50.40 50.99 -35.90
C ILE A 445 -51.49 51.98 -35.48
N ASP A 446 -52.02 52.74 -36.44
CA ASP A 446 -53.10 53.73 -36.18
C ASP A 446 -54.30 53.11 -35.46
N LYS A 447 -54.68 53.71 -34.33
CA LYS A 447 -55.82 53.29 -33.50
C LYS A 447 -55.69 51.82 -32.96
N PHE A 448 -54.50 51.33 -32.74
CA PHE A 448 -54.27 49.95 -32.23
C PHE A 448 -55.02 49.66 -30.92
N LYS A 449 -55.15 50.67 -30.05
CA LYS A 449 -55.94 50.55 -28.83
C LYS A 449 -57.39 50.19 -29.16
N HIS A 450 -57.98 50.79 -30.20
CA HIS A 450 -59.33 50.47 -30.60
C HIS A 450 -59.46 49.03 -31.12
N ILE A 451 -58.44 48.50 -31.77
CA ILE A 451 -58.39 47.08 -32.17
C ILE A 451 -58.41 46.19 -30.92
N ASN A 452 -57.62 46.48 -29.93
CA ASN A 452 -57.58 45.75 -28.67
C ASN A 452 -58.92 45.82 -27.92
N ASP A 453 -59.48 47.02 -27.86
CA ASP A 453 -60.76 47.26 -27.16
C ASP A 453 -61.94 46.57 -27.87
N THR A 454 -61.90 46.42 -29.21
CA THR A 454 -63.02 45.86 -30.02
C THR A 454 -62.90 44.33 -30.16
N TYR A 455 -61.72 43.83 -30.40
CA TYR A 455 -61.46 42.42 -30.77
C TYR A 455 -60.69 41.63 -29.68
N GLY A 456 -60.29 42.32 -28.62
CA GLY A 456 -59.51 41.71 -27.53
C GLY A 456 -58.00 41.72 -27.76
N HIS A 457 -57.24 41.61 -26.66
CA HIS A 457 -55.74 41.64 -26.68
C HIS A 457 -55.13 40.51 -27.50
N ASN A 458 -55.77 39.33 -27.53
CA ASN A 458 -55.22 38.21 -28.33
C ASN A 458 -55.26 38.52 -29.82
N SER A 459 -56.36 39.18 -30.30
CA SER A 459 -56.48 39.63 -31.68
C SER A 459 -55.48 40.75 -32.00
N GLY A 460 -55.25 41.69 -31.05
CA GLY A 460 -54.13 42.67 -31.17
C GLY A 460 -52.75 42.02 -31.27
N ASP A 461 -52.49 40.99 -30.47
CA ASP A 461 -51.22 40.22 -30.55
C ASP A 461 -51.11 39.53 -31.92
N MET A 462 -52.18 39.01 -32.49
CA MET A 462 -52.17 38.43 -33.84
C MET A 462 -51.83 39.48 -34.90
N VAL A 463 -52.47 40.68 -34.81
CA VAL A 463 -52.13 41.83 -35.67
C VAL A 463 -50.66 42.18 -35.60
N LEU A 464 -50.10 42.30 -34.41
CA LEU A 464 -48.72 42.63 -34.25
C LEU A 464 -47.76 41.57 -34.86
N ARG A 465 -48.13 40.28 -34.74
CA ARG A 465 -47.35 39.19 -35.41
C ARG A 465 -47.46 39.29 -36.93
N GLU A 466 -48.64 39.53 -37.46
CA GLU A 466 -48.83 39.63 -38.90
C GLU A 466 -48.15 40.88 -39.48
N VAL A 467 -48.23 42.05 -38.78
CA VAL A 467 -47.48 43.25 -39.15
C VAL A 467 -45.97 42.95 -39.19
N ALA A 468 -45.42 42.32 -38.13
CA ALA A 468 -44.03 41.94 -38.07
C ALA A 468 -43.62 41.03 -39.25
N GLN A 469 -44.45 40.05 -39.60
CA GLN A 469 -44.21 39.14 -40.72
C GLN A 469 -44.25 39.86 -42.07
N ARG A 470 -45.22 40.78 -42.28
CA ARG A 470 -45.32 41.52 -43.54
C ARG A 470 -44.17 42.47 -43.72
N ILE A 471 -43.78 43.22 -42.67
CA ILE A 471 -42.60 44.12 -42.71
C ILE A 471 -41.30 43.31 -42.87
N GLN A 472 -41.21 42.16 -42.24
CA GLN A 472 -40.03 41.31 -42.40
C GLN A 472 -39.89 40.76 -43.83
N LYS A 473 -40.96 40.62 -44.62
CA LYS A 473 -40.87 40.28 -46.06
C LYS A 473 -40.31 41.39 -46.95
N ILE A 474 -40.28 42.61 -46.45
CA ILE A 474 -39.63 43.77 -47.13
C ILE A 474 -38.11 43.64 -47.00
N ASN A 475 -37.63 42.84 -46.03
CA ASN A 475 -36.24 42.73 -45.63
C ASN A 475 -35.33 42.36 -46.79
N ASP A 476 -34.31 43.19 -46.98
CA ASP A 476 -33.13 42.93 -47.82
C ASP A 476 -31.88 43.38 -47.07
N ASN A 477 -30.71 43.40 -47.70
CA ASN A 477 -29.45 43.70 -47.03
C ASN A 477 -29.37 45.13 -46.50
N LEU A 478 -30.23 46.03 -46.91
CA LEU A 478 -30.26 47.43 -46.49
C LEU A 478 -31.33 47.73 -45.40
N PHE A 479 -32.20 46.79 -45.14
CA PHE A 479 -33.42 46.99 -44.31
C PHE A 479 -33.39 46.12 -43.08
N ARG A 480 -33.50 46.70 -41.88
CA ARG A 480 -33.55 45.96 -40.61
C ARG A 480 -34.74 46.49 -39.78
N VAL A 481 -35.65 45.62 -39.40
CA VAL A 481 -36.85 45.93 -38.63
C VAL A 481 -36.73 45.46 -37.20
N TYR A 482 -37.25 46.23 -36.26
CA TYR A 482 -37.26 45.97 -34.81
C TYR A 482 -38.67 46.28 -34.26
N ARG A 483 -39.05 45.61 -33.17
CA ARG A 483 -40.20 46.04 -32.37
C ARG A 483 -39.70 46.92 -31.24
N PHE A 484 -40.09 48.20 -31.25
CA PHE A 484 -39.56 49.19 -30.33
C PHE A 484 -40.29 49.21 -28.99
N ALA A 485 -41.64 49.30 -29.00
CA ALA A 485 -42.50 49.20 -27.81
C ALA A 485 -43.98 49.04 -28.25
N GLY A 486 -44.77 48.26 -27.50
CA GLY A 486 -46.22 48.17 -27.75
C GLY A 486 -46.56 47.85 -29.21
N ASP A 487 -47.19 48.82 -29.90
CA ASP A 487 -47.49 48.80 -31.32
C ASP A 487 -46.55 49.59 -32.22
N GLU A 488 -45.39 50.01 -31.63
CA GLU A 488 -44.33 50.78 -32.32
C GLU A 488 -43.27 49.85 -32.89
N PHE A 489 -42.93 50.09 -34.14
CA PHE A 489 -41.84 49.41 -34.86
C PHE A 489 -40.83 50.42 -35.35
N THR A 490 -39.53 50.05 -35.32
CA THR A 490 -38.48 50.85 -35.92
C THR A 490 -37.79 50.08 -37.05
N VAL A 491 -37.26 50.83 -37.99
CA VAL A 491 -36.48 50.29 -39.09
C VAL A 491 -35.21 51.13 -39.25
N ILE A 492 -34.09 50.45 -39.46
CA ILE A 492 -32.85 51.07 -39.95
C ILE A 492 -32.71 50.70 -41.43
N VAL A 493 -32.59 51.73 -42.27
CA VAL A 493 -32.28 51.53 -43.70
C VAL A 493 -30.84 52.05 -43.96
N ASP A 494 -29.99 51.21 -44.46
CA ASP A 494 -28.57 51.50 -44.74
C ASP A 494 -28.46 52.35 -46.04
N SER A 495 -29.17 53.48 -46.06
CA SER A 495 -29.20 54.49 -47.10
C SER A 495 -29.66 55.84 -46.56
N HIS A 496 -29.15 56.92 -47.11
CA HIS A 496 -29.57 58.32 -46.85
C HIS A 496 -30.17 58.99 -48.08
N ASP A 497 -30.24 58.25 -49.22
CA ASP A 497 -30.87 58.77 -50.45
C ASP A 497 -32.38 58.82 -50.29
N TYR A 498 -32.95 60.04 -50.40
CA TYR A 498 -34.40 60.28 -50.22
C TYR A 498 -35.27 59.43 -51.13
N ASN A 499 -34.83 59.13 -52.38
CA ASN A 499 -35.61 58.28 -53.27
C ASN A 499 -35.61 56.84 -52.81
N VAL A 500 -34.46 56.29 -52.39
CA VAL A 500 -34.33 54.93 -51.86
C VAL A 500 -35.11 54.79 -50.57
N VAL A 501 -34.91 55.72 -49.63
CA VAL A 501 -35.59 55.75 -48.35
C VAL A 501 -37.13 55.90 -48.54
N GLY A 502 -37.58 56.79 -49.44
CA GLY A 502 -39.01 56.93 -49.79
C GLY A 502 -39.61 55.66 -50.38
N GLN A 503 -38.86 54.88 -51.18
CA GLN A 503 -39.36 53.60 -51.68
C GLN A 503 -39.57 52.59 -50.54
N TYR A 504 -38.69 52.52 -49.55
CA TYR A 504 -38.89 51.65 -48.38
C TYR A 504 -40.08 52.13 -47.55
N ALA A 505 -40.23 53.43 -47.34
CA ALA A 505 -41.37 54.00 -46.65
C ALA A 505 -42.68 53.60 -47.36
N GLN A 506 -42.73 53.75 -48.69
CA GLN A 506 -43.92 53.37 -49.47
C GLN A 506 -44.22 51.88 -49.38
N ARG A 507 -43.19 51.02 -49.43
CA ARG A 507 -43.33 49.56 -49.26
C ARG A 507 -43.90 49.22 -47.89
N ILE A 508 -43.51 49.90 -46.83
CA ILE A 508 -44.07 49.72 -45.49
C ILE A 508 -45.57 50.13 -45.51
N ILE A 509 -45.92 51.33 -45.99
CA ILE A 509 -47.30 51.77 -46.07
C ILE A 509 -48.14 50.85 -46.94
N ASP A 510 -47.58 50.37 -48.05
CA ASP A 510 -48.29 49.45 -48.96
C ASP A 510 -48.54 48.09 -48.29
N SER A 511 -47.75 47.65 -47.33
CA SER A 511 -47.98 46.41 -46.57
C SER A 511 -49.22 46.47 -45.67
N PHE A 512 -49.74 47.66 -45.37
CA PHE A 512 -50.97 47.88 -44.60
C PHE A 512 -52.23 48.00 -45.47
N LYS A 513 -52.11 48.05 -46.80
CA LYS A 513 -53.24 48.15 -47.69
C LYS A 513 -54.10 46.91 -47.74
N GLU A 514 -53.50 45.72 -47.53
CA GLU A 514 -54.24 44.47 -47.48
C GLU A 514 -54.83 44.28 -46.09
N SER A 515 -56.07 43.88 -46.01
CA SER A 515 -56.74 43.57 -44.74
C SER A 515 -56.03 42.48 -43.98
N TYR A 516 -56.04 42.54 -42.67
CA TYR A 516 -55.45 41.56 -41.74
C TYR A 516 -56.54 40.58 -41.32
N GLU A 517 -56.33 39.28 -41.55
CA GLU A 517 -57.25 38.26 -41.07
C GLU A 517 -56.90 37.87 -39.63
N VAL A 518 -57.78 38.14 -38.73
CA VAL A 518 -57.65 37.90 -37.30
C VAL A 518 -58.95 37.33 -36.74
N ASP A 519 -58.94 36.10 -36.20
CA ASP A 519 -60.08 35.42 -35.62
C ASP A 519 -61.31 35.41 -36.51
N ASN A 520 -61.17 35.15 -37.84
CA ASN A 520 -62.18 35.19 -38.86
C ASN A 520 -62.75 36.59 -39.16
N ALA A 521 -62.16 37.64 -38.63
CA ALA A 521 -62.53 39.04 -38.98
C ALA A 521 -61.44 39.65 -39.90
N MET A 522 -61.91 40.40 -40.93
CA MET A 522 -60.98 41.14 -41.80
C MET A 522 -60.85 42.57 -41.24
N ILE A 523 -59.65 42.88 -40.70
CA ILE A 523 -59.39 44.18 -40.05
C ILE A 523 -58.54 45.02 -41.02
N ASN A 524 -59.00 46.22 -41.33
CA ASN A 524 -58.19 47.21 -42.06
C ASN A 524 -57.45 48.06 -41.04
N ILE A 525 -56.18 48.05 -41.16
CA ILE A 525 -55.25 48.82 -40.30
C ILE A 525 -54.45 49.76 -41.17
N HIS A 526 -54.05 50.83 -40.58
CA HIS A 526 -53.25 51.87 -41.19
C HIS A 526 -51.98 52.12 -40.30
N SER A 527 -51.01 52.75 -40.84
CA SER A 527 -49.81 53.11 -40.10
C SER A 527 -49.38 54.53 -40.42
N SER A 528 -48.92 55.20 -39.40
CA SER A 528 -48.27 56.51 -39.49
C SER A 528 -46.75 56.33 -39.34
N LEU A 529 -45.98 56.81 -40.32
CA LEU A 529 -44.58 56.57 -40.40
C LEU A 529 -43.82 57.87 -40.40
N GLY A 530 -42.87 58.02 -39.43
CA GLY A 530 -41.86 59.12 -39.42
C GLY A 530 -40.54 58.61 -39.94
N ILE A 531 -39.79 59.47 -40.62
CA ILE A 531 -38.49 59.15 -41.21
C ILE A 531 -37.49 60.24 -40.84
N ALA A 532 -36.33 59.84 -40.34
CA ALA A 532 -35.21 60.75 -40.09
C ALA A 532 -33.95 60.21 -40.77
N ILE A 533 -33.13 61.11 -41.34
CA ILE A 533 -31.92 60.79 -42.07
C ILE A 533 -30.71 61.23 -41.25
N VAL A 534 -29.72 60.33 -41.11
CA VAL A 534 -28.45 60.62 -40.46
C VAL A 534 -27.43 61.03 -41.53
N PRO A 535 -26.67 62.12 -41.34
CA PRO A 535 -26.62 62.99 -40.15
C PRO A 535 -27.58 64.18 -40.17
N GLU A 536 -28.43 64.36 -41.20
CA GLU A 536 -29.21 65.59 -41.43
C GLU A 536 -30.17 65.93 -40.28
N ASN A 537 -30.89 64.89 -39.74
CA ASN A 537 -31.90 65.08 -38.70
C ASN A 537 -31.42 64.67 -37.30
N GLY A 538 -30.15 64.24 -37.20
CA GLY A 538 -29.54 63.87 -35.91
C GLY A 538 -28.20 63.17 -36.05
N THR A 539 -27.34 63.32 -35.02
CA THR A 539 -26.00 62.77 -34.97
C THR A 539 -25.76 61.81 -33.82
N ASN A 540 -26.82 61.52 -33.06
CA ASN A 540 -26.79 60.53 -31.94
C ASN A 540 -28.17 59.88 -31.76
N GLU A 541 -28.27 58.88 -30.95
CA GLU A 541 -29.51 58.10 -30.69
C GLU A 541 -30.66 59.00 -30.29
N ASP A 542 -30.47 59.84 -29.27
CA ASP A 542 -31.54 60.66 -28.72
C ASP A 542 -32.11 61.66 -29.76
N SER A 543 -31.23 62.31 -30.52
CA SER A 543 -31.64 63.29 -31.55
C SER A 543 -32.40 62.61 -32.71
N ILE A 544 -31.90 61.43 -33.17
CA ILE A 544 -32.55 60.76 -34.30
C ILE A 544 -33.89 60.11 -33.91
N VAL A 545 -34.00 59.58 -32.70
CA VAL A 545 -35.26 59.02 -32.18
C VAL A 545 -36.28 60.12 -31.96
N SER A 546 -35.90 61.31 -31.45
CA SER A 546 -36.79 62.46 -31.32
C SER A 546 -37.27 62.97 -32.69
N ALA A 547 -36.37 63.10 -33.66
CA ALA A 547 -36.69 63.58 -35.00
C ALA A 547 -37.68 62.67 -35.73
N VAL A 548 -37.49 61.35 -35.60
CA VAL A 548 -38.37 60.38 -36.25
C VAL A 548 -39.76 60.32 -35.55
N ASP A 549 -39.83 60.49 -34.22
CA ASP A 549 -41.04 60.55 -33.47
C ASP A 549 -41.87 61.82 -33.81
N GLU A 550 -41.24 62.96 -33.86
CA GLU A 550 -41.85 64.21 -34.28
C GLU A 550 -42.45 64.10 -35.69
N ALA A 551 -41.76 63.51 -36.64
CA ALA A 551 -42.22 63.26 -37.99
C ALA A 551 -43.45 62.32 -38.03
N MET A 552 -43.41 61.24 -37.24
CA MET A 552 -44.52 60.32 -37.10
C MET A 552 -45.74 61.01 -36.50
N TYR A 553 -45.58 61.78 -35.43
CA TYR A 553 -46.66 62.53 -34.79
C TYR A 553 -47.29 63.59 -35.72
N PHE A 554 -46.46 64.24 -36.59
CA PHE A 554 -47.00 65.16 -37.59
C PHE A 554 -47.95 64.46 -38.55
N ILE A 555 -47.64 63.32 -39.09
CA ILE A 555 -48.49 62.56 -39.98
C ILE A 555 -49.77 62.07 -39.27
N LYS A 556 -49.74 61.68 -38.02
CA LYS A 556 -50.91 61.33 -37.22
C LYS A 556 -51.90 62.48 -37.13
N LYS A 557 -51.40 63.70 -36.95
CA LYS A 557 -52.29 64.92 -36.92
C LYS A 557 -52.94 65.22 -38.26
N LEU A 558 -52.35 64.83 -39.35
CA LEU A 558 -52.92 65.02 -40.71
C LEU A 558 -53.88 63.93 -41.13
N GLY A 559 -54.16 62.95 -40.25
CA GLY A 559 -55.14 61.88 -40.52
C GLY A 559 -54.50 60.49 -40.63
N GLY A 560 -53.16 60.33 -40.52
CA GLY A 560 -52.43 59.06 -40.57
C GLY A 560 -52.35 58.44 -41.96
N ASN A 561 -51.98 57.12 -41.98
CA ASN A 561 -51.87 56.28 -43.20
C ASN A 561 -50.98 56.85 -44.29
N ASN A 562 -49.81 57.40 -43.90
CA ASN A 562 -48.82 57.97 -44.79
C ASN A 562 -47.45 58.07 -44.05
N TYR A 563 -46.45 58.56 -44.75
CA TYR A 563 -45.15 58.81 -44.16
C TYR A 563 -44.78 60.30 -44.28
N HIS A 564 -43.84 60.72 -43.41
CA HIS A 564 -43.27 62.05 -43.43
C HIS A 564 -41.79 61.99 -43.08
N PHE A 565 -41.00 62.78 -43.83
CA PHE A 565 -39.59 63.00 -43.45
C PHE A 565 -39.54 64.10 -42.41
N SER A 566 -38.69 63.93 -41.41
CA SER A 566 -38.42 64.95 -40.41
C SER A 566 -37.95 66.25 -41.10
N ASP A 567 -38.45 67.36 -40.66
CA ASP A 567 -38.03 68.69 -41.14
C ASP A 567 -36.57 68.90 -40.68
N LYS A 568 -35.79 69.62 -41.50
CA LYS A 568 -34.38 69.89 -41.18
C LYS A 568 -34.22 70.80 -39.98
#